data_4032acadefc7ce02cdeb48a02bbf15ff
#
_entry.id   4032acadefc7ce02cdeb48a02bbf15ff
#
_cell.length_a   1.000
_cell.length_b   1.000
_cell.length_c   1.000
_cell.angle_alpha   90.00
_cell.angle_beta   90.00
_cell.angle_gamma   90.00
#
_symmetry.space_group_name_H-M   'P 1'
#
loop_
_entity.id
_entity.type
_entity.pdbx_description
1 polymer ?
#
loop_
_entity_poly.entity_id
_entity_poly.type
_entity_poly.pdbx_seq_one_letter_code
_entity_poly.pdbx_strand_id
1 'polypeptide(L)'
;MGARTRCLLFLAPMRQTLAAGLENTLLSPSSRSEIAPTLAPGAVTSSRRNTVLPRVEWTGAQPSVVPLQRERFEEVRPLGQGGMGEVVLIRDHDIEREVALKRLPPGADLDRVLRFVEEIRTVGTLDHPNIVPVHDVGVDEQGRYFFMMKHLQGETLESIIARLRAADLNALVRYPFQVRVQIFMGVLHALSYAHGKGFIHRDLKPANIMVGPFGEVTVLDWGLARKVGAAASTPASPGGATSSELQQARPLHTELGSVVGTPLYMSPEQARGEHDTMDARSDIYSLSVLFHELLGLTHYLEGLTSVPEIMKGVQTRELTLAPMHLNSPQGPVPAELLWFVAKGMSKDPAQRYTSADDMLLQLQAAQEGRIHVQCQRTFLKKTFHQGLRAADRNPMAITMAAVVGAGLVIASAVHLGMSFFATMLH
;
A
#
# COMPACT_ATOMS: atom_id res chain seq x y z
N MET A 1 39.15 -35.53 11.37
CA MET A 1 39.36 -35.20 12.76
C MET A 1 38.85 -33.79 12.92
N GLY A 2 37.71 -33.50 13.40
CA GLY A 2 36.94 -33.86 14.57
C GLY A 2 36.72 -32.59 15.33
N ALA A 3 35.48 -32.10 15.30
CA ALA A 3 34.73 -31.76 16.49
C ALA A 3 33.44 -31.00 16.10
N ARG A 4 32.36 -31.78 15.98
CA ARG A 4 30.97 -31.25 16.12
C ARG A 4 30.71 -31.12 17.61
N THR A 5 30.45 -29.93 18.11
CA THR A 5 29.90 -29.75 19.47
C THR A 5 28.41 -29.49 19.37
N ARG A 6 27.63 -30.49 19.78
CA ARG A 6 26.20 -30.45 20.05
C ARG A 6 25.96 -29.56 21.27
N CYS A 7 25.03 -28.64 21.19
CA CYS A 7 24.35 -28.04 22.35
C CYS A 7 22.91 -28.52 22.33
N LEU A 8 22.70 -29.67 22.97
CA LEU A 8 21.44 -30.22 23.41
C LEU A 8 21.57 -30.41 24.93
N LEU A 9 20.49 -30.09 25.62
CA LEU A 9 20.21 -30.26 27.04
C LEU A 9 19.99 -28.93 27.77
N PHE A 10 18.70 -28.58 27.86
CA PHE A 10 18.01 -28.35 29.14
C PHE A 10 16.53 -27.90 28.86
N LEU A 11 15.67 -28.88 28.62
CA LEU A 11 14.20 -28.71 28.71
C LEU A 11 13.58 -30.03 29.16
N ALA A 12 13.49 -30.19 30.46
CA ALA A 12 12.46 -30.90 31.23
C ALA A 12 12.99 -31.18 32.66
N PRO A 13 12.16 -31.25 33.72
CA PRO A 13 10.71 -31.11 33.78
C PRO A 13 10.25 -30.08 34.84
N MET A 14 9.34 -29.22 34.47
CA MET A 14 8.58 -28.39 35.44
C MET A 14 7.08 -28.61 35.22
N ARG A 15 6.65 -29.87 35.32
CA ARG A 15 5.22 -30.25 35.19
C ARG A 15 4.69 -31.05 36.38
N GLN A 16 5.25 -30.92 37.58
CA GLN A 16 4.73 -31.67 38.72
C GLN A 16 4.57 -30.89 40.04
N THR A 17 4.67 -29.57 40.05
CA THR A 17 4.51 -28.81 41.31
C THR A 17 3.40 -27.77 41.31
N LEU A 18 2.48 -27.78 40.34
CA LEU A 18 1.32 -26.86 40.28
C LEU A 18 -0.05 -27.52 40.44
N ALA A 19 -0.11 -28.82 40.79
CA ALA A 19 -1.37 -29.57 40.98
C ALA A 19 -1.73 -29.80 42.46
N ALA A 20 -0.99 -29.30 43.43
CA ALA A 20 -1.24 -29.57 44.84
C ALA A 20 -1.65 -28.31 45.68
N GLY A 21 -2.01 -27.23 45.05
CA GLY A 21 -2.32 -25.97 45.75
C GLY A 21 -3.70 -25.36 45.51
N LEU A 22 -4.58 -26.01 44.76
CA LEU A 22 -5.91 -25.45 44.39
C LEU A 22 -7.12 -26.19 44.90
N GLU A 23 -6.98 -27.10 45.87
CA GLU A 23 -8.11 -27.91 46.37
C GLU A 23 -8.73 -27.45 47.69
N ASN A 24 -8.46 -26.29 48.23
CA ASN A 24 -9.13 -25.85 49.46
C ASN A 24 -9.48 -24.36 49.47
N THR A 25 -10.28 -23.91 48.51
CA THR A 25 -11.09 -22.70 48.68
C THR A 25 -12.43 -22.88 47.97
N LEU A 26 -13.17 -23.87 48.43
CA LEU A 26 -14.62 -23.96 48.15
C LEU A 26 -15.32 -22.97 49.09
N LEU A 27 -15.64 -21.82 48.53
CA LEU A 27 -16.54 -20.83 49.14
C LEU A 27 -17.93 -21.46 49.31
N SER A 28 -18.48 -21.29 50.50
CA SER A 28 -19.83 -21.69 50.90
C SER A 28 -20.90 -21.15 49.93
N PRO A 29 -22.02 -21.90 49.74
CA PRO A 29 -23.05 -21.56 48.75
C PRO A 29 -24.07 -20.56 49.31
N SER A 30 -23.71 -19.27 49.45
CA SER A 30 -24.67 -18.26 49.90
C SER A 30 -24.47 -16.87 49.31
N SER A 31 -23.94 -16.77 48.08
CA SER A 31 -24.02 -15.53 47.28
C SER A 31 -24.09 -15.89 45.80
N ARG A 32 -25.18 -16.51 45.38
CA ARG A 32 -25.60 -16.44 43.98
C ARG A 32 -26.06 -15.02 43.73
N SER A 33 -25.14 -14.14 43.30
CA SER A 33 -25.52 -12.95 42.54
C SER A 33 -26.17 -13.47 41.24
N GLU A 34 -27.42 -13.09 41.03
CA GLU A 34 -28.15 -13.34 39.80
C GLU A 34 -27.31 -12.86 38.61
N ILE A 35 -26.85 -13.82 37.81
CA ILE A 35 -26.34 -13.55 36.47
C ILE A 35 -27.54 -13.02 35.71
N ALA A 36 -27.50 -11.77 35.34
CA ALA A 36 -28.51 -11.13 34.52
C ALA A 36 -28.83 -12.01 33.28
N PRO A 37 -30.10 -12.16 32.91
CA PRO A 37 -30.49 -13.06 31.85
C PRO A 37 -29.80 -12.71 30.55
N THR A 38 -29.18 -13.70 29.94
CA THR A 38 -28.66 -13.62 28.57
C THR A 38 -29.76 -13.10 27.67
N LEU A 39 -29.50 -11.98 27.00
CA LEU A 39 -30.43 -11.32 26.07
C LEU A 39 -30.99 -12.33 25.08
N ALA A 40 -32.30 -12.43 25.00
CA ALA A 40 -33.02 -13.26 24.07
C ALA A 40 -32.67 -12.92 22.63
N PRO A 41 -32.49 -13.90 21.69
CA PRO A 41 -32.25 -13.63 20.29
C PRO A 41 -33.52 -13.04 19.65
N GLY A 42 -33.56 -11.74 19.42
CA GLY A 42 -34.72 -11.08 18.81
C GLY A 42 -34.77 -9.57 18.86
N ALA A 43 -33.90 -8.92 19.59
CA ALA A 43 -33.82 -7.45 19.56
C ALA A 43 -32.59 -7.04 18.77
N VAL A 44 -32.76 -6.79 17.47
CA VAL A 44 -31.88 -5.90 16.71
C VAL A 44 -32.16 -4.50 17.25
N THR A 45 -31.54 -4.20 18.39
CA THR A 45 -31.61 -2.87 18.97
C THR A 45 -30.75 -1.92 18.15
N SER A 46 -31.38 -0.85 17.71
CA SER A 46 -30.80 0.33 17.08
C SER A 46 -29.43 0.71 17.67
N SER A 47 -28.52 1.09 16.81
CA SER A 47 -27.07 1.30 17.04
C SER A 47 -26.70 2.52 17.90
N ARG A 48 -27.54 3.00 18.79
CA ARG A 48 -27.11 3.87 19.89
C ARG A 48 -26.43 3.02 20.95
N ARG A 49 -25.19 2.65 20.66
CA ARG A 49 -24.35 2.04 21.67
C ARG A 49 -23.95 3.13 22.65
N ASN A 50 -24.54 3.10 23.85
CA ASN A 50 -24.02 3.89 24.95
C ASN A 50 -22.60 3.43 25.29
N THR A 51 -21.81 4.36 25.89
CA THR A 51 -20.49 4.01 26.44
C THR A 51 -20.61 2.81 27.38
N VAL A 52 -19.70 1.86 27.21
CA VAL A 52 -19.61 0.64 28.03
C VAL A 52 -18.59 0.82 29.13
N LEU A 53 -17.52 1.58 28.87
CA LEU A 53 -16.47 1.80 29.84
C LEU A 53 -16.85 2.91 30.82
N PRO A 54 -16.77 2.62 32.16
CA PRO A 54 -17.04 3.61 33.16
C PRO A 54 -15.89 4.63 33.25
N ARG A 55 -16.19 5.81 33.76
CA ARG A 55 -15.19 6.78 34.14
C ARG A 55 -14.62 6.46 35.53
N VAL A 56 -13.30 6.53 35.67
CA VAL A 56 -12.65 6.46 36.98
C VAL A 56 -12.50 7.86 37.52
N GLU A 57 -13.19 8.14 38.64
CA GLU A 57 -13.07 9.40 39.34
C GLU A 57 -12.33 9.20 40.68
N TRP A 58 -11.46 10.13 41.02
CA TRP A 58 -10.69 10.08 42.27
C TRP A 58 -11.35 10.96 43.32
N THR A 59 -11.89 10.36 44.35
CA THR A 59 -12.41 11.09 45.52
C THR A 59 -11.36 10.99 46.66
N GLY A 60 -10.47 11.97 46.69
CA GLY A 60 -9.29 11.90 47.57
C GLY A 60 -8.29 10.85 47.06
N ALA A 61 -7.93 9.88 47.93
CA ALA A 61 -6.99 8.80 47.59
C ALA A 61 -7.69 7.51 47.05
N GLN A 62 -9.01 7.49 46.99
CA GLN A 62 -9.75 6.28 46.56
C GLN A 62 -10.36 6.48 45.17
N PRO A 63 -10.09 5.56 44.22
CA PRO A 63 -10.77 5.58 42.94
C PRO A 63 -12.22 5.06 43.06
N SER A 64 -13.13 5.73 42.38
CA SER A 64 -14.52 5.33 42.22
C SER A 64 -14.85 5.13 40.76
N VAL A 65 -15.70 4.17 40.46
CA VAL A 65 -16.11 3.82 39.10
C VAL A 65 -17.51 4.37 38.85
N VAL A 66 -17.63 5.35 37.95
CA VAL A 66 -18.90 6.02 37.62
C VAL A 66 -19.35 5.59 36.23
N PRO A 67 -20.52 4.93 36.10
CA PRO A 67 -21.08 4.62 34.79
C PRO A 67 -21.40 5.91 34.01
N LEU A 68 -20.95 5.99 32.76
CA LEU A 68 -21.29 7.09 31.85
C LEU A 68 -22.50 6.68 31.01
N GLN A 69 -23.57 7.52 31.04
CA GLN A 69 -24.71 7.36 30.13
C GLN A 69 -24.62 8.41 29.03
N ARG A 70 -23.81 8.16 28.03
CA ARG A 70 -23.75 8.98 26.80
C ARG A 70 -23.60 8.10 25.56
N GLU A 71 -23.85 8.67 24.40
CA GLU A 71 -23.57 7.99 23.14
C GLU A 71 -22.07 7.72 23.02
N ARG A 72 -21.72 6.50 22.60
CA ARG A 72 -20.33 6.10 22.43
C ARG A 72 -19.68 6.80 21.23
N PHE A 73 -20.42 7.01 20.16
CA PHE A 73 -19.90 7.55 18.90
C PHE A 73 -20.48 8.93 18.65
N GLU A 74 -19.62 9.92 18.47
CA GLU A 74 -19.95 11.31 18.15
C GLU A 74 -19.42 11.65 16.76
N GLU A 75 -20.28 12.12 15.83
CA GLU A 75 -19.83 12.61 14.53
C GLU A 75 -19.14 13.97 14.69
N VAL A 76 -17.86 14.04 14.25
CA VAL A 76 -17.03 15.25 14.40
C VAL A 76 -17.10 16.13 13.16
N ARG A 77 -16.84 15.56 11.98
CA ARG A 77 -16.84 16.27 10.69
C ARG A 77 -16.82 15.30 9.50
N PRO A 78 -17.26 15.74 8.32
CA PRO A 78 -17.07 14.98 7.10
C PRO A 78 -15.57 14.90 6.74
N LEU A 79 -15.14 13.76 6.21
CA LEU A 79 -13.80 13.53 5.66
C LEU A 79 -13.82 13.50 4.14
N GLY A 80 -14.91 13.00 3.54
CA GLY A 80 -15.07 12.93 2.09
C GLY A 80 -16.43 12.36 1.68
N GLN A 81 -16.80 12.62 0.43
CA GLN A 81 -18.01 12.08 -0.19
C GLN A 81 -17.66 11.59 -1.60
N GLY A 82 -18.16 10.43 -1.97
CA GLY A 82 -17.91 9.82 -3.28
C GLY A 82 -19.10 8.99 -3.77
N GLY A 83 -18.93 8.38 -4.94
CA GLY A 83 -19.98 7.57 -5.57
C GLY A 83 -20.42 6.35 -4.74
N MET A 84 -19.58 5.85 -3.85
CA MET A 84 -19.89 4.71 -2.97
C MET A 84 -20.39 5.11 -1.57
N GLY A 85 -20.49 6.40 -1.27
CA GLY A 85 -20.96 6.85 0.03
C GLY A 85 -20.22 8.03 0.60
N GLU A 86 -20.45 8.31 1.86
CA GLU A 86 -19.76 9.36 2.62
C GLU A 86 -18.83 8.76 3.68
N VAL A 87 -17.75 9.47 3.96
CA VAL A 87 -16.82 9.15 5.04
C VAL A 87 -16.84 10.28 6.04
N VAL A 88 -17.09 9.95 7.30
CA VAL A 88 -17.15 10.93 8.40
C VAL A 88 -16.14 10.55 9.48
N LEU A 89 -15.57 11.56 10.10
CA LEU A 89 -14.75 11.39 11.30
C LEU A 89 -15.69 11.26 12.49
N ILE A 90 -15.53 10.18 13.26
CA ILE A 90 -16.27 9.98 14.51
C ILE A 90 -15.28 9.84 15.67
N ARG A 91 -15.72 10.27 16.85
CA ARG A 91 -15.00 10.06 18.12
C ARG A 91 -15.63 8.89 18.84
N ASP A 92 -14.83 7.88 19.18
CA ASP A 92 -15.19 6.78 20.07
C ASP A 92 -14.85 7.18 21.51
N HIS A 93 -15.86 7.45 22.30
CA HIS A 93 -15.73 7.92 23.68
C HIS A 93 -15.34 6.84 24.68
N ASP A 94 -15.48 5.56 24.33
CA ASP A 94 -15.05 4.47 25.21
C ASP A 94 -13.52 4.33 25.26
N ILE A 95 -12.88 4.48 24.12
CA ILE A 95 -11.43 4.29 23.99
C ILE A 95 -10.69 5.57 23.57
N GLU A 96 -11.38 6.71 23.63
CA GLU A 96 -10.87 8.06 23.40
C GLU A 96 -10.06 8.23 22.11
N ARG A 97 -10.53 7.62 21.02
CA ARG A 97 -9.89 7.72 19.70
C ARG A 97 -10.82 8.25 18.63
N GLU A 98 -10.22 8.76 17.58
CA GLU A 98 -10.91 9.11 16.34
C GLU A 98 -10.83 7.93 15.35
N VAL A 99 -11.95 7.62 14.70
CA VAL A 99 -12.06 6.61 13.65
C VAL A 99 -12.81 7.19 12.46
N ALA A 100 -12.56 6.67 11.27
CA ALA A 100 -13.30 7.02 10.07
C ALA A 100 -14.48 6.05 9.91
N LEU A 101 -15.68 6.57 9.69
CA LEU A 101 -16.88 5.80 9.41
C LEU A 101 -17.26 6.03 7.94
N LYS A 102 -17.26 4.97 7.12
CA LYS A 102 -17.76 4.97 5.75
C LYS A 102 -19.16 4.40 5.75
N ARG A 103 -20.14 5.12 5.20
CA ARG A 103 -21.55 4.69 5.13
C ARG A 103 -22.16 4.92 3.75
N LEU A 104 -23.11 4.08 3.40
CA LEU A 104 -23.87 4.21 2.17
C LEU A 104 -24.75 5.47 2.20
N PRO A 105 -25.03 6.10 1.03
CA PRO A 105 -26.01 7.19 0.96
C PRO A 105 -27.42 6.67 1.24
N PRO A 106 -28.34 7.55 1.67
CA PRO A 106 -29.75 7.18 1.82
C PRO A 106 -30.30 6.68 0.48
N GLY A 107 -31.11 5.60 0.50
CA GLY A 107 -31.76 5.06 -0.70
C GLY A 107 -30.79 4.42 -1.69
N ALA A 108 -29.63 3.94 -1.25
CA ALA A 108 -28.71 3.18 -2.09
C ALA A 108 -29.41 1.98 -2.73
N ASP A 109 -29.22 1.80 -4.03
CA ASP A 109 -29.72 0.66 -4.78
C ASP A 109 -29.05 -0.65 -4.36
N LEU A 110 -29.66 -1.78 -4.72
CA LEU A 110 -29.13 -3.10 -4.36
C LEU A 110 -27.68 -3.31 -4.84
N ASP A 111 -27.34 -2.80 -5.99
CA ASP A 111 -26.02 -2.91 -6.58
C ASP A 111 -24.94 -2.21 -5.75
N ARG A 112 -25.26 -1.02 -5.21
CA ARG A 112 -24.37 -0.30 -4.30
C ARG A 112 -24.23 -1.02 -2.98
N VAL A 113 -25.32 -1.57 -2.44
CA VAL A 113 -25.29 -2.35 -1.20
C VAL A 113 -24.41 -3.59 -1.38
N LEU A 114 -24.59 -4.35 -2.45
CA LEU A 114 -23.77 -5.54 -2.72
C LEU A 114 -22.29 -5.20 -2.83
N ARG A 115 -21.94 -4.15 -3.59
CA ARG A 115 -20.54 -3.70 -3.70
C ARG A 115 -19.95 -3.29 -2.35
N PHE A 116 -20.71 -2.58 -1.56
CA PHE A 116 -20.27 -2.15 -0.23
C PHE A 116 -20.03 -3.32 0.72
N VAL A 117 -20.92 -4.32 0.69
CA VAL A 117 -20.75 -5.55 1.48
C VAL A 117 -19.53 -6.35 1.02
N GLU A 118 -19.31 -6.44 -0.30
CA GLU A 118 -18.10 -7.10 -0.84
C GLU A 118 -16.82 -6.36 -0.45
N GLU A 119 -16.82 -5.03 -0.48
CA GLU A 119 -15.69 -4.22 -0.01
C GLU A 119 -15.38 -4.52 1.46
N ILE A 120 -16.39 -4.47 2.35
CA ILE A 120 -16.21 -4.78 3.78
C ILE A 120 -15.61 -6.18 3.98
N ARG A 121 -16.15 -7.19 3.30
CA ARG A 121 -15.66 -8.57 3.41
C ARG A 121 -14.23 -8.71 2.92
N THR A 122 -13.89 -8.05 1.82
CA THR A 122 -12.55 -8.06 1.26
C THR A 122 -11.56 -7.42 2.22
N VAL A 123 -11.82 -6.16 2.64
CA VAL A 123 -10.90 -5.44 3.54
C VAL A 123 -10.82 -6.15 4.89
N GLY A 124 -11.94 -6.67 5.40
CA GLY A 124 -11.97 -7.42 6.66
C GLY A 124 -11.15 -8.72 6.67
N THR A 125 -10.80 -9.27 5.49
CA THR A 125 -9.89 -10.43 5.38
C THR A 125 -8.43 -10.05 5.16
N LEU A 126 -8.14 -8.78 4.89
CA LEU A 126 -6.81 -8.27 4.58
C LEU A 126 -6.22 -7.56 5.82
N ASP A 127 -5.45 -8.28 6.60
CA ASP A 127 -4.75 -7.74 7.78
C ASP A 127 -3.27 -7.51 7.44
N HIS A 128 -2.92 -6.25 7.13
CA HIS A 128 -1.57 -5.87 6.74
C HIS A 128 -1.31 -4.39 7.09
N PRO A 129 -0.11 -4.01 7.55
CA PRO A 129 0.19 -2.63 7.98
C PRO A 129 0.01 -1.57 6.89
N ASN A 130 0.12 -1.94 5.61
CA ASN A 130 -0.10 -1.04 4.48
C ASN A 130 -1.52 -1.13 3.89
N ILE A 131 -2.47 -1.78 4.56
CA ILE A 131 -3.89 -1.84 4.19
C ILE A 131 -4.70 -1.25 5.34
N VAL A 132 -5.72 -0.44 5.02
CA VAL A 132 -6.55 0.18 6.05
C VAL A 132 -7.28 -0.88 6.88
N PRO A 133 -7.11 -0.93 8.22
CA PRO A 133 -7.80 -1.90 9.06
C PRO A 133 -9.25 -1.49 9.30
N VAL A 134 -10.18 -2.45 9.14
CA VAL A 134 -11.58 -2.32 9.54
C VAL A 134 -11.71 -2.67 11.02
N HIS A 135 -12.43 -1.83 11.76
CA HIS A 135 -12.61 -1.99 13.20
C HIS A 135 -13.96 -2.56 13.58
N ASP A 136 -15.02 -2.18 12.86
CA ASP A 136 -16.39 -2.62 13.14
C ASP A 136 -17.29 -2.40 11.92
N VAL A 137 -18.40 -3.09 11.86
CA VAL A 137 -19.43 -2.97 10.82
C VAL A 137 -20.81 -2.90 11.46
N GLY A 138 -21.76 -2.22 10.80
CA GLY A 138 -23.09 -2.11 11.35
C GLY A 138 -24.12 -1.52 10.38
N VAL A 139 -25.29 -1.27 10.94
CA VAL A 139 -26.40 -0.57 10.30
C VAL A 139 -26.78 0.59 11.20
N ASP A 140 -26.96 1.78 10.64
CA ASP A 140 -27.37 2.96 11.39
C ASP A 140 -28.90 3.00 11.60
N GLU A 141 -29.39 4.04 12.28
CA GLU A 141 -30.82 4.22 12.58
C GLU A 141 -31.69 4.43 11.32
N GLN A 142 -31.07 4.85 10.23
CA GLN A 142 -31.74 5.02 8.94
C GLN A 142 -31.68 3.75 8.08
N GLY A 143 -31.16 2.64 8.61
CA GLY A 143 -31.01 1.37 7.90
C GLY A 143 -29.85 1.35 6.91
N ARG A 144 -28.90 2.30 6.98
CA ARG A 144 -27.74 2.36 6.10
C ARG A 144 -26.60 1.50 6.63
N TYR A 145 -26.02 0.69 5.78
CA TYR A 145 -24.81 -0.06 6.14
C TYR A 145 -23.62 0.90 6.29
N PHE A 146 -22.80 0.65 7.30
CA PHE A 146 -21.55 1.36 7.54
C PHE A 146 -20.45 0.40 7.99
N PHE A 147 -19.21 0.84 7.86
CA PHE A 147 -18.08 0.25 8.56
C PHE A 147 -17.17 1.33 9.12
N MET A 148 -16.53 0.98 10.22
CA MET A 148 -15.54 1.82 10.89
C MET A 148 -14.15 1.34 10.55
N MET A 149 -13.26 2.26 10.24
CA MET A 149 -11.86 1.98 9.90
C MET A 149 -10.94 2.95 10.62
N LYS A 150 -9.66 2.64 10.65
CA LYS A 150 -8.65 3.54 11.20
C LYS A 150 -8.74 4.91 10.53
N HIS A 151 -8.81 5.98 11.36
CA HIS A 151 -8.60 7.34 10.87
C HIS A 151 -7.13 7.51 10.54
N LEU A 152 -6.84 7.76 9.26
CA LEU A 152 -5.48 7.96 8.76
C LEU A 152 -5.17 9.45 8.75
N GLN A 153 -4.11 9.83 9.44
CA GLN A 153 -3.55 11.17 9.38
C GLN A 153 -2.53 11.24 8.25
N GLY A 154 -2.49 12.36 7.53
CA GLY A 154 -1.57 12.55 6.42
C GLY A 154 -2.24 13.11 5.18
N GLU A 155 -1.66 12.85 4.03
CA GLU A 155 -2.15 13.35 2.74
C GLU A 155 -2.19 12.21 1.70
N THR A 156 -3.07 12.34 0.73
CA THR A 156 -3.12 11.40 -0.40
C THR A 156 -1.90 11.56 -1.28
N LEU A 157 -1.50 10.49 -1.96
CA LEU A 157 -0.41 10.57 -2.93
C LEU A 157 -0.75 11.52 -4.09
N GLU A 158 -2.04 11.70 -4.41
CA GLU A 158 -2.53 12.70 -5.37
C GLU A 158 -2.17 14.12 -4.93
N SER A 159 -2.44 14.46 -3.66
CA SER A 159 -2.06 15.76 -3.06
C SER A 159 -0.53 15.96 -3.09
N ILE A 160 0.23 14.92 -2.74
CA ILE A 160 1.70 14.98 -2.78
C ILE A 160 2.20 15.25 -4.21
N ILE A 161 1.68 14.54 -5.22
CA ILE A 161 2.03 14.74 -6.62
C ILE A 161 1.67 16.17 -7.06
N ALA A 162 0.49 16.68 -6.70
CA ALA A 162 0.06 18.03 -7.04
C ALA A 162 0.99 19.09 -6.44
N ARG A 163 1.39 18.95 -5.17
CA ARG A 163 2.34 19.86 -4.52
C ARG A 163 3.74 19.80 -5.14
N LEU A 164 4.20 18.60 -5.50
CA LEU A 164 5.47 18.42 -6.19
C LEU A 164 5.47 19.07 -7.59
N ARG A 165 4.35 18.96 -8.33
CA ARG A 165 4.14 19.65 -9.62
C ARG A 165 4.16 21.17 -9.48
N ALA A 166 3.57 21.68 -8.40
CA ALA A 166 3.59 23.10 -8.07
C ALA A 166 4.94 23.61 -7.54
N ALA A 167 5.97 22.75 -7.51
CA ALA A 167 7.31 23.05 -6.97
C ALA A 167 7.29 23.56 -5.51
N ASP A 168 6.33 23.07 -4.69
CA ASP A 168 6.29 23.36 -3.25
C ASP A 168 7.59 22.90 -2.60
N LEU A 169 8.34 23.85 -2.03
CA LEU A 169 9.66 23.59 -1.44
C LEU A 169 9.61 22.59 -0.31
N ASN A 170 8.56 22.61 0.52
CA ASN A 170 8.40 21.66 1.61
C ASN A 170 8.16 20.24 1.06
N ALA A 171 7.34 20.11 0.01
CA ALA A 171 7.11 18.84 -0.66
C ALA A 171 8.39 18.31 -1.34
N LEU A 172 9.16 19.18 -2.01
CA LEU A 172 10.43 18.80 -2.64
C LEU A 172 11.45 18.28 -1.63
N VAL A 173 11.56 18.93 -0.47
CA VAL A 173 12.46 18.49 0.61
C VAL A 173 11.98 17.19 1.25
N ARG A 174 10.67 17.07 1.49
CA ARG A 174 10.08 15.91 2.18
C ARG A 174 10.03 14.65 1.33
N TYR A 175 9.87 14.79 0.00
CA TYR A 175 9.66 13.69 -0.94
C TYR A 175 10.74 13.61 -2.05
N PRO A 176 12.05 13.45 -1.70
CA PRO A 176 13.08 13.15 -2.68
C PRO A 176 12.85 11.76 -3.30
N PHE A 177 13.56 11.43 -4.39
CA PHE A 177 13.37 10.16 -5.10
C PHE A 177 13.43 8.92 -4.20
N GLN A 178 14.33 8.90 -3.20
CA GLN A 178 14.42 7.79 -2.24
C GLN A 178 13.12 7.59 -1.43
N VAL A 179 12.53 8.69 -0.95
CA VAL A 179 11.26 8.62 -0.20
C VAL A 179 10.11 8.18 -1.12
N ARG A 180 10.08 8.65 -2.38
CA ARG A 180 9.08 8.20 -3.36
C ARG A 180 9.19 6.70 -3.64
N VAL A 181 10.42 6.17 -3.70
CA VAL A 181 10.68 4.72 -3.82
C VAL A 181 10.16 3.98 -2.58
N GLN A 182 10.39 4.51 -1.37
CA GLN A 182 9.88 3.89 -0.14
C GLN A 182 8.34 3.87 -0.10
N ILE A 183 7.68 4.97 -0.51
CA ILE A 183 6.21 5.02 -0.65
C ILE A 183 5.75 3.92 -1.60
N PHE A 184 6.38 3.81 -2.76
CA PHE A 184 6.05 2.79 -3.74
C PHE A 184 6.25 1.37 -3.20
N MET A 185 7.33 1.12 -2.45
CA MET A 185 7.56 -0.18 -1.79
C MET A 185 6.48 -0.51 -0.77
N GLY A 186 5.98 0.49 -0.02
CA GLY A 186 4.86 0.29 0.90
C GLY A 186 3.59 -0.20 0.18
N VAL A 187 3.30 0.36 -1.00
CA VAL A 187 2.17 -0.12 -1.84
C VAL A 187 2.43 -1.53 -2.38
N LEU A 188 3.67 -1.82 -2.82
CA LEU A 188 4.04 -3.17 -3.27
C LEU A 188 3.86 -4.22 -2.17
N HIS A 189 4.20 -3.91 -0.92
CA HIS A 189 3.97 -4.84 0.21
C HIS A 189 2.48 -5.13 0.41
N ALA A 190 1.61 -4.11 0.33
CA ALA A 190 0.16 -4.31 0.40
C ALA A 190 -0.34 -5.22 -0.72
N LEU A 191 0.09 -4.96 -1.96
CA LEU A 191 -0.32 -5.76 -3.12
C LEU A 191 0.22 -7.19 -3.07
N SER A 192 1.49 -7.39 -2.69
CA SER A 192 2.07 -8.72 -2.53
C SER A 192 1.25 -9.56 -1.55
N TYR A 193 0.90 -8.98 -0.40
CA TYR A 193 0.04 -9.64 0.59
C TYR A 193 -1.36 -9.95 0.04
N ALA A 194 -2.02 -8.98 -0.60
CA ALA A 194 -3.36 -9.18 -1.15
C ALA A 194 -3.37 -10.22 -2.29
N HIS A 195 -2.39 -10.16 -3.20
CA HIS A 195 -2.22 -11.13 -4.27
C HIS A 195 -1.96 -12.54 -3.73
N GLY A 196 -1.16 -12.68 -2.66
CA GLY A 196 -0.95 -13.95 -1.95
C GLY A 196 -2.23 -14.52 -1.31
N LYS A 197 -3.20 -13.66 -0.98
CA LYS A 197 -4.56 -14.04 -0.54
C LYS A 197 -5.53 -14.27 -1.71
N GLY A 198 -5.07 -14.05 -2.94
CA GLY A 198 -5.85 -14.22 -4.15
C GLY A 198 -6.71 -13.01 -4.52
N PHE A 199 -6.49 -11.84 -3.93
CA PHE A 199 -7.22 -10.61 -4.27
C PHE A 199 -6.40 -9.71 -5.20
N ILE A 200 -7.04 -9.15 -6.23
CA ILE A 200 -6.51 -8.08 -7.09
C ILE A 200 -7.30 -6.79 -6.82
N HIS A 201 -6.61 -5.65 -6.76
CA HIS A 201 -7.20 -4.36 -6.35
C HIS A 201 -8.07 -3.71 -7.42
N ARG A 202 -7.57 -3.65 -8.67
CA ARG A 202 -8.25 -3.18 -9.89
C ARG A 202 -8.53 -1.68 -10.00
N ASP A 203 -8.34 -0.88 -8.94
CA ASP A 203 -8.54 0.58 -8.93
C ASP A 203 -7.39 1.30 -8.20
N LEU A 204 -6.16 0.94 -8.53
CA LEU A 204 -4.98 1.64 -7.99
C LEU A 204 -4.84 3.01 -8.64
N LYS A 205 -4.84 4.05 -7.81
CA LYS A 205 -4.64 5.44 -8.20
C LYS A 205 -4.09 6.25 -7.03
N PRO A 206 -3.46 7.41 -7.26
CA PRO A 206 -2.86 8.22 -6.20
C PRO A 206 -3.85 8.64 -5.10
N ALA A 207 -5.13 8.86 -5.44
CA ALA A 207 -6.17 9.19 -4.47
C ALA A 207 -6.44 8.07 -3.45
N ASN A 208 -6.17 6.80 -3.81
CA ASN A 208 -6.38 5.63 -2.97
C ASN A 208 -5.14 5.25 -2.13
N ILE A 209 -4.12 6.10 -2.07
CA ILE A 209 -2.91 5.88 -1.29
C ILE A 209 -2.72 7.03 -0.32
N MET A 210 -2.69 6.74 0.97
CA MET A 210 -2.39 7.70 2.03
C MET A 210 -0.94 7.56 2.48
N VAL A 211 -0.30 8.71 2.69
CA VAL A 211 1.05 8.81 3.27
C VAL A 211 0.96 9.59 4.56
N GLY A 212 1.29 8.94 5.66
CA GLY A 212 1.24 9.50 7.00
C GLY A 212 2.43 10.40 7.32
N PRO A 213 2.35 11.11 8.47
CA PRO A 213 3.37 12.08 8.89
C PRO A 213 4.73 11.44 9.18
N PHE A 214 4.78 10.15 9.53
CA PHE A 214 6.00 9.40 9.83
C PHE A 214 6.43 8.48 8.68
N GLY A 215 5.81 8.62 7.50
CA GLY A 215 6.14 7.84 6.31
C GLY A 215 5.33 6.53 6.18
N GLU A 216 4.29 6.36 6.98
CA GLU A 216 3.36 5.24 6.84
C GLU A 216 2.66 5.33 5.48
N VAL A 217 2.55 4.22 4.80
CA VAL A 217 1.85 4.11 3.52
C VAL A 217 0.67 3.16 3.70
N THR A 218 -0.52 3.62 3.33
CA THR A 218 -1.74 2.80 3.45
C THR A 218 -2.55 2.85 2.16
N VAL A 219 -2.87 1.68 1.63
CA VAL A 219 -3.75 1.51 0.47
C VAL A 219 -5.20 1.48 0.93
N LEU A 220 -6.02 2.31 0.29
CA LEU A 220 -7.44 2.48 0.55
C LEU A 220 -8.28 1.84 -0.56
N ASP A 221 -9.60 1.78 -0.33
CA ASP A 221 -10.65 1.52 -1.32
C ASP A 221 -10.47 0.24 -2.13
N TRP A 222 -10.80 -0.89 -1.51
CA TRP A 222 -10.80 -2.23 -2.10
C TRP A 222 -12.17 -2.59 -2.73
N GLY A 223 -13.02 -1.60 -3.01
CA GLY A 223 -14.40 -1.79 -3.48
C GLY A 223 -14.53 -2.43 -4.86
N LEU A 224 -13.46 -2.45 -5.65
CA LEU A 224 -13.39 -3.16 -6.93
C LEU A 224 -12.52 -4.42 -6.89
N ALA A 225 -11.99 -4.78 -5.71
CA ALA A 225 -11.15 -5.96 -5.57
C ALA A 225 -11.93 -7.25 -5.86
N ARG A 226 -11.25 -8.19 -6.54
CA ARG A 226 -11.84 -9.51 -6.90
C ARG A 226 -10.89 -10.62 -6.48
N LYS A 227 -11.48 -11.73 -6.00
CA LYS A 227 -10.72 -12.95 -5.71
C LYS A 227 -10.42 -13.70 -7.02
N VAL A 228 -9.15 -13.93 -7.31
CA VAL A 228 -8.69 -14.70 -8.47
C VAL A 228 -8.99 -16.19 -8.24
N GLY A 229 -9.54 -16.87 -9.26
CA GLY A 229 -9.77 -18.32 -9.18
C GLY A 229 -11.04 -18.75 -8.43
N ALA A 230 -11.86 -17.82 -7.96
CA ALA A 230 -13.25 -18.13 -7.63
C ALA A 230 -13.99 -18.36 -8.97
N ALA A 231 -13.75 -19.50 -9.60
CA ALA A 231 -14.68 -20.03 -10.59
C ALA A 231 -16.04 -20.04 -9.90
N ALA A 232 -17.10 -19.68 -10.64
CA ALA A 232 -18.48 -19.67 -10.21
C ALA A 232 -18.90 -21.06 -9.70
N SER A 233 -18.48 -21.43 -8.50
CA SER A 233 -18.86 -22.65 -7.80
C SER A 233 -19.64 -22.28 -6.54
N THR A 234 -20.81 -21.69 -6.78
CA THR A 234 -21.90 -21.78 -5.80
C THR A 234 -23.03 -22.52 -6.52
N PRO A 235 -23.55 -23.62 -5.96
CA PRO A 235 -24.71 -24.29 -6.56
C PRO A 235 -25.85 -23.26 -6.64
N ALA A 236 -26.41 -23.10 -7.82
CA ALA A 236 -27.53 -22.23 -8.08
C ALA A 236 -28.67 -22.58 -7.12
N SER A 237 -28.95 -21.71 -6.16
CA SER A 237 -30.27 -21.65 -5.54
C SER A 237 -31.24 -21.18 -6.63
N PRO A 238 -32.35 -21.89 -6.88
CA PRO A 238 -33.27 -21.49 -7.94
C PRO A 238 -33.95 -20.19 -7.51
N GLY A 239 -33.54 -19.07 -8.11
CA GLY A 239 -34.23 -17.78 -7.96
C GLY A 239 -33.40 -16.53 -7.70
N GLY A 240 -32.07 -16.59 -7.69
CA GLY A 240 -31.22 -15.39 -7.52
C GLY A 240 -30.14 -15.29 -8.58
N ALA A 241 -30.10 -14.21 -9.31
CA ALA A 241 -28.98 -13.91 -10.21
C ALA A 241 -27.68 -13.91 -9.41
N THR A 242 -26.67 -14.64 -9.90
CA THR A 242 -25.37 -14.75 -9.23
C THR A 242 -24.63 -13.41 -9.33
N SER A 243 -23.85 -13.08 -8.29
CA SER A 243 -22.98 -11.88 -8.26
C SER A 243 -22.04 -11.78 -9.47
N SER A 244 -21.72 -12.90 -10.13
CA SER A 244 -20.93 -12.95 -11.35
C SER A 244 -21.70 -12.51 -12.59
N GLU A 245 -23.01 -12.79 -12.70
CA GLU A 245 -23.87 -12.34 -13.81
C GLU A 245 -24.16 -10.83 -13.69
N LEU A 246 -24.30 -10.32 -12.45
CA LEU A 246 -24.39 -8.90 -12.19
C LEU A 246 -23.08 -8.14 -12.49
N GLN A 247 -21.93 -8.78 -12.38
CA GLN A 247 -20.63 -8.18 -12.76
C GLN A 247 -20.35 -8.25 -14.28
N GLN A 248 -20.85 -9.27 -15.00
CA GLN A 248 -20.72 -9.40 -16.46
C GLN A 248 -21.67 -8.47 -17.22
N ALA A 249 -22.80 -8.10 -16.64
CA ALA A 249 -23.81 -7.22 -17.26
C ALA A 249 -23.51 -5.73 -17.10
N ARG A 250 -22.36 -5.34 -16.55
CA ARG A 250 -22.02 -3.93 -16.33
C ARG A 250 -21.20 -3.37 -17.50
N PRO A 251 -21.84 -2.61 -18.42
CA PRO A 251 -21.11 -1.59 -19.16
C PRO A 251 -20.53 -0.58 -18.16
N LEU A 252 -19.36 -0.03 -18.43
CA LEU A 252 -18.77 1.13 -17.76
C LEU A 252 -19.63 2.41 -17.83
N HIS A 253 -20.89 2.26 -18.26
CA HIS A 253 -21.91 3.29 -18.35
C HIS A 253 -22.73 3.35 -17.04
N THR A 254 -22.22 4.07 -16.07
CA THR A 254 -23.09 4.78 -15.16
C THR A 254 -23.41 6.12 -15.82
N GLU A 255 -24.69 6.41 -15.89
CA GLU A 255 -25.37 7.63 -16.39
C GLU A 255 -24.48 8.79 -16.85
N LEU A 256 -24.79 9.32 -18.03
CA LEU A 256 -24.17 10.50 -18.62
C LEU A 256 -23.81 11.56 -17.56
N GLY A 257 -22.54 11.69 -17.22
CA GLY A 257 -22.02 12.81 -16.45
C GLY A 257 -21.09 12.51 -15.28
N SER A 258 -20.99 11.27 -14.76
CA SER A 258 -20.01 10.93 -13.75
C SER A 258 -19.22 9.68 -14.16
N VAL A 259 -18.08 9.91 -14.78
CA VAL A 259 -17.04 8.85 -14.92
C VAL A 259 -16.57 8.50 -13.53
N VAL A 260 -17.02 7.36 -13.00
CA VAL A 260 -16.53 6.82 -11.73
C VAL A 260 -15.09 6.36 -11.97
N GLY A 261 -14.14 7.18 -11.54
CA GLY A 261 -12.70 6.98 -11.70
C GLY A 261 -12.22 7.36 -13.10
N THR A 262 -11.30 8.30 -13.20
CA THR A 262 -10.63 8.61 -14.47
C THR A 262 -9.85 7.37 -14.90
N PRO A 263 -10.06 6.80 -16.11
CA PRO A 263 -9.48 5.53 -16.54
C PRO A 263 -7.97 5.59 -16.80
N LEU A 264 -7.30 6.61 -16.26
CA LEU A 264 -5.89 6.91 -16.51
C LEU A 264 -4.94 5.81 -16.02
N TYR A 265 -5.30 5.12 -14.95
CA TYR A 265 -4.45 4.08 -14.34
C TYR A 265 -4.87 2.65 -14.71
N MET A 266 -5.90 2.50 -15.55
CA MET A 266 -6.36 1.17 -16.00
C MET A 266 -5.27 0.45 -16.79
N SER A 267 -5.23 -0.87 -16.63
CA SER A 267 -4.40 -1.72 -17.50
C SER A 267 -5.03 -1.87 -18.91
N PRO A 268 -4.24 -2.19 -19.95
CA PRO A 268 -4.76 -2.41 -21.30
C PRO A 268 -5.87 -3.47 -21.37
N GLU A 269 -5.75 -4.56 -20.60
CA GLU A 269 -6.76 -5.61 -20.49
C GLU A 269 -8.04 -5.12 -19.82
N GLN A 270 -7.95 -4.25 -18.82
CA GLN A 270 -9.13 -3.57 -18.25
C GLN A 270 -9.81 -2.68 -19.28
N ALA A 271 -9.01 -1.90 -20.02
CA ALA A 271 -9.53 -1.01 -21.05
C ALA A 271 -10.16 -1.76 -22.24
N ARG A 272 -9.80 -3.03 -22.47
CA ARG A 272 -10.46 -3.90 -23.44
C ARG A 272 -11.68 -4.64 -22.89
N GLY A 273 -11.94 -4.55 -21.57
CA GLY A 273 -13.04 -5.26 -20.92
C GLY A 273 -12.77 -6.76 -20.70
N GLU A 274 -11.53 -7.19 -20.73
CA GLU A 274 -11.09 -8.58 -20.58
C GLU A 274 -11.08 -9.03 -19.11
N HIS A 275 -12.19 -8.86 -18.41
CA HIS A 275 -12.29 -9.03 -16.95
C HIS A 275 -12.01 -10.46 -16.45
N ASP A 276 -12.21 -11.47 -17.28
CA ASP A 276 -12.05 -12.88 -16.91
C ASP A 276 -10.59 -13.35 -16.97
N THR A 277 -9.76 -12.67 -17.74
CA THR A 277 -8.33 -12.98 -17.88
C THR A 277 -7.42 -12.12 -17.02
N MET A 278 -8.00 -11.18 -16.27
CA MET A 278 -7.24 -10.29 -15.40
C MET A 278 -6.63 -11.03 -14.22
N ASP A 279 -5.35 -10.77 -13.97
CA ASP A 279 -4.61 -11.29 -12.83
C ASP A 279 -3.83 -10.16 -12.10
N ALA A 280 -2.95 -10.54 -11.18
CA ALA A 280 -2.11 -9.62 -10.40
C ALA A 280 -1.27 -8.67 -11.28
N ARG A 281 -0.99 -9.03 -12.53
CA ARG A 281 -0.21 -8.20 -13.46
C ARG A 281 -0.98 -6.96 -13.95
N SER A 282 -2.31 -6.94 -13.81
CA SER A 282 -3.09 -5.72 -14.04
C SER A 282 -2.79 -4.66 -13.00
N ASP A 283 -2.72 -5.05 -11.70
CA ASP A 283 -2.33 -4.14 -10.62
C ASP A 283 -0.87 -3.66 -10.78
N ILE A 284 0.03 -4.54 -11.24
CA ILE A 284 1.43 -4.19 -11.53
C ILE A 284 1.50 -3.08 -12.59
N TYR A 285 0.68 -3.16 -13.65
CA TYR A 285 0.61 -2.11 -14.66
C TYR A 285 0.13 -0.79 -14.04
N SER A 286 -1.01 -0.80 -13.35
CA SER A 286 -1.61 0.38 -12.71
C SER A 286 -0.64 1.04 -11.72
N LEU A 287 0.03 0.22 -10.90
CA LEU A 287 1.04 0.68 -9.96
C LEU A 287 2.26 1.28 -10.67
N SER A 288 2.66 0.71 -11.82
CA SER A 288 3.78 1.25 -12.62
C SER A 288 3.43 2.59 -13.26
N VAL A 289 2.19 2.78 -13.71
CA VAL A 289 1.67 4.09 -14.19
C VAL A 289 1.72 5.12 -13.07
N LEU A 290 1.26 4.76 -11.88
CA LEU A 290 1.30 5.60 -10.70
C LEU A 290 2.74 5.98 -10.34
N PHE A 291 3.66 5.02 -10.37
CA PHE A 291 5.07 5.30 -10.08
C PHE A 291 5.74 6.16 -11.14
N HIS A 292 5.40 5.96 -12.41
CA HIS A 292 5.81 6.86 -13.50
C HIS A 292 5.42 8.29 -13.17
N GLU A 293 4.16 8.53 -12.82
CA GLU A 293 3.66 9.86 -12.51
C GLU A 293 4.31 10.43 -11.23
N LEU A 294 4.50 9.62 -10.19
CA LEU A 294 5.17 10.03 -8.97
C LEU A 294 6.64 10.43 -9.20
N LEU A 295 7.35 9.76 -10.09
CA LEU A 295 8.74 10.07 -10.43
C LEU A 295 8.87 11.27 -11.37
N GLY A 296 8.12 11.26 -12.46
CA GLY A 296 8.21 12.24 -13.54
C GLY A 296 7.31 13.45 -13.36
N LEU A 297 6.39 13.42 -12.41
CA LEU A 297 5.38 14.44 -12.13
C LEU A 297 4.50 14.77 -13.33
N THR A 298 4.46 13.88 -14.33
CA THR A 298 3.70 14.00 -15.57
C THR A 298 3.07 12.65 -15.87
N HIS A 299 1.78 12.63 -16.16
CA HIS A 299 1.09 11.40 -16.53
C HIS A 299 1.41 11.04 -18.00
N TYR A 300 1.67 9.76 -18.32
CA TYR A 300 2.05 9.34 -19.68
C TYR A 300 0.94 9.56 -20.73
N LEU A 301 -0.31 9.72 -20.30
CA LEU A 301 -1.48 10.06 -21.15
C LEU A 301 -1.81 11.56 -21.12
N GLU A 302 -0.90 12.40 -20.61
CA GLU A 302 -1.14 13.84 -20.59
C GLU A 302 -1.51 14.39 -21.97
N GLY A 303 -2.47 15.32 -22.00
CA GLY A 303 -3.02 15.90 -23.22
C GLY A 303 -4.24 15.18 -23.78
N LEU A 304 -4.59 13.97 -23.31
CA LEU A 304 -5.84 13.29 -23.67
C LEU A 304 -6.95 13.74 -22.71
N THR A 305 -8.07 14.25 -23.25
CA THR A 305 -9.14 14.82 -22.44
C THR A 305 -10.46 14.05 -22.49
N SER A 306 -10.69 13.26 -23.55
CA SER A 306 -11.90 12.47 -23.68
C SER A 306 -11.70 11.03 -23.22
N VAL A 307 -12.73 10.43 -22.62
CA VAL A 307 -12.69 9.03 -22.18
C VAL A 307 -12.31 8.06 -23.29
N PRO A 308 -12.88 8.16 -24.53
CA PRO A 308 -12.49 7.28 -25.63
C PRO A 308 -11.00 7.42 -26.03
N GLU A 309 -10.46 8.65 -26.03
CA GLU A 309 -9.02 8.87 -26.31
C GLU A 309 -8.14 8.28 -25.23
N ILE A 310 -8.51 8.45 -23.96
CA ILE A 310 -7.80 7.85 -22.82
C ILE A 310 -7.81 6.33 -22.92
N MET A 311 -8.97 5.71 -23.16
CA MET A 311 -9.11 4.26 -23.32
C MET A 311 -8.28 3.73 -24.48
N LYS A 312 -8.26 4.44 -25.63
CA LYS A 312 -7.38 4.13 -26.73
C LYS A 312 -5.91 4.31 -26.35
N GLY A 313 -5.57 5.41 -25.69
CA GLY A 313 -4.20 5.70 -25.24
C GLY A 313 -3.66 4.63 -24.28
N VAL A 314 -4.47 4.15 -23.32
CA VAL A 314 -4.12 3.04 -22.42
C VAL A 314 -3.72 1.80 -23.22
N GLN A 315 -4.45 1.49 -24.30
CA GLN A 315 -4.22 0.29 -25.11
C GLN A 315 -3.01 0.43 -26.04
N THR A 316 -2.74 1.63 -26.58
CA THR A 316 -1.83 1.80 -27.72
C THR A 316 -0.65 2.74 -27.49
N ARG A 317 -0.74 3.69 -26.54
CA ARG A 317 0.32 4.68 -26.35
C ARG A 317 1.49 4.08 -25.58
N GLU A 318 2.63 4.00 -26.26
CA GLU A 318 3.89 3.55 -25.64
C GLU A 318 4.46 4.59 -24.70
N LEU A 319 5.22 4.14 -23.69
CA LEU A 319 5.89 5.02 -22.76
C LEU A 319 7.10 5.69 -23.41
N THR A 320 7.12 7.03 -23.43
CA THR A 320 8.27 7.80 -23.86
C THR A 320 9.09 8.19 -22.64
N LEU A 321 10.29 7.65 -22.49
CA LEU A 321 11.16 7.90 -21.34
C LEU A 321 11.87 9.26 -21.36
N ALA A 322 12.03 9.86 -22.55
CA ALA A 322 12.76 11.12 -22.73
C ALA A 322 12.22 12.31 -21.90
N PRO A 323 10.90 12.57 -21.80
CA PRO A 323 10.39 13.69 -21.01
C PRO A 323 10.73 13.63 -19.52
N MET A 324 10.84 12.42 -18.95
CA MET A 324 11.15 12.25 -17.53
C MET A 324 12.55 12.76 -17.15
N HIS A 325 13.48 12.81 -18.11
CA HIS A 325 14.82 13.35 -17.88
C HIS A 325 14.87 14.87 -17.85
N LEU A 326 13.93 15.53 -18.53
CA LEU A 326 14.04 16.95 -18.85
C LEU A 326 13.28 17.87 -17.88
N ASN A 327 12.24 17.40 -17.20
CA ASN A 327 11.26 18.27 -16.55
C ASN A 327 11.05 18.04 -15.04
N SER A 328 11.89 17.25 -14.36
CA SER A 328 11.73 17.10 -12.91
C SER A 328 12.35 18.30 -12.16
N PRO A 329 11.60 18.99 -11.28
CA PRO A 329 12.15 20.05 -10.42
C PRO A 329 13.30 19.59 -9.52
N GLN A 330 13.43 18.29 -9.29
CA GLN A 330 14.49 17.69 -8.46
C GLN A 330 15.65 17.10 -9.26
N GLY A 331 15.73 17.43 -10.54
CA GLY A 331 16.72 16.87 -11.45
C GLY A 331 16.26 15.63 -12.21
N PRO A 332 17.15 14.98 -12.97
CA PRO A 332 16.78 13.83 -13.80
C PRO A 332 16.38 12.62 -12.96
N VAL A 333 15.30 11.96 -13.35
CA VAL A 333 14.89 10.67 -12.75
C VAL A 333 16.01 9.64 -12.95
N PRO A 334 16.40 8.87 -11.92
CA PRO A 334 17.40 7.82 -12.04
C PRO A 334 17.08 6.82 -13.15
N ALA A 335 18.05 6.56 -14.02
CA ALA A 335 17.82 5.73 -15.22
C ALA A 335 17.33 4.31 -14.91
N GLU A 336 17.80 3.72 -13.80
CA GLU A 336 17.34 2.42 -13.32
C GLU A 336 15.86 2.41 -12.98
N LEU A 337 15.32 3.52 -12.43
CA LEU A 337 13.88 3.62 -12.11
C LEU A 337 13.05 3.81 -13.38
N LEU A 338 13.58 4.49 -14.40
CA LEU A 338 12.90 4.62 -15.70
C LEU A 338 12.68 3.26 -16.37
N TRP A 339 13.72 2.44 -16.41
CA TRP A 339 13.64 1.10 -16.98
C TRP A 339 12.77 0.16 -16.14
N PHE A 340 12.85 0.32 -14.82
CA PHE A 340 11.99 -0.41 -13.90
C PHE A 340 10.51 -0.15 -14.18
N VAL A 341 10.13 1.12 -14.31
CA VAL A 341 8.76 1.54 -14.64
C VAL A 341 8.34 1.05 -16.03
N ALA A 342 9.21 1.22 -17.04
CA ALA A 342 8.92 0.82 -18.42
C ALA A 342 8.57 -0.67 -18.52
N LYS A 343 9.28 -1.54 -17.80
CA LYS A 343 8.98 -2.98 -17.76
C LYS A 343 7.56 -3.23 -17.19
N GLY A 344 7.19 -2.58 -16.10
CA GLY A 344 5.87 -2.75 -15.47
C GLY A 344 4.73 -2.20 -16.33
N MET A 345 4.99 -1.17 -17.17
CA MET A 345 4.03 -0.55 -18.08
C MET A 345 3.95 -1.23 -19.46
N SER A 346 4.59 -2.38 -19.66
CA SER A 346 4.45 -3.15 -20.90
C SER A 346 2.97 -3.44 -21.19
N LYS A 347 2.57 -3.26 -22.47
CA LYS A 347 1.18 -3.53 -22.90
C LYS A 347 0.85 -5.01 -22.82
N ASP A 348 1.81 -5.86 -23.13
CA ASP A 348 1.70 -7.32 -22.97
C ASP A 348 1.95 -7.71 -21.49
N PRO A 349 0.96 -8.30 -20.79
CA PRO A 349 1.15 -8.77 -19.40
C PRO A 349 2.31 -9.77 -19.24
N ALA A 350 2.66 -10.53 -20.27
CA ALA A 350 3.76 -11.50 -20.21
C ALA A 350 5.15 -10.83 -20.13
N GLN A 351 5.26 -9.59 -20.56
CA GLN A 351 6.51 -8.80 -20.51
C GLN A 351 6.67 -8.02 -19.21
N ARG A 352 5.65 -7.96 -18.36
CA ARG A 352 5.68 -7.28 -17.06
C ARG A 352 6.44 -8.11 -16.01
N TYR A 353 6.47 -7.64 -14.79
CA TYR A 353 6.87 -8.43 -13.63
C TYR A 353 5.85 -9.56 -13.41
N THR A 354 6.34 -10.72 -12.96
CA THR A 354 5.48 -11.90 -12.77
C THR A 354 4.57 -11.78 -11.55
N SER A 355 5.01 -11.02 -10.54
CA SER A 355 4.29 -10.77 -9.30
C SER A 355 4.73 -9.46 -8.65
N ALA A 356 3.97 -8.98 -7.66
CA ALA A 356 4.38 -7.85 -6.83
C ALA A 356 5.67 -8.16 -6.04
N ASP A 357 5.89 -9.41 -5.63
CA ASP A 357 7.12 -9.84 -4.97
C ASP A 357 8.33 -9.78 -5.92
N ASP A 358 8.19 -10.26 -7.16
CA ASP A 358 9.23 -10.14 -8.18
C ASP A 358 9.58 -8.66 -8.41
N MET A 359 8.58 -7.81 -8.53
CA MET A 359 8.76 -6.36 -8.69
C MET A 359 9.48 -5.74 -7.49
N LEU A 360 9.10 -6.11 -6.26
CA LEU A 360 9.73 -5.64 -5.02
C LEU A 360 11.20 -6.05 -4.94
N LEU A 361 11.51 -7.33 -5.21
CA LEU A 361 12.88 -7.85 -5.20
C LEU A 361 13.78 -7.13 -6.23
N GLN A 362 13.25 -6.86 -7.43
CA GLN A 362 14.01 -6.13 -8.45
C GLN A 362 14.24 -4.65 -8.07
N LEU A 363 13.26 -4.01 -7.40
CA LEU A 363 13.42 -2.65 -6.91
C LEU A 363 14.46 -2.56 -5.78
N GLN A 364 14.41 -3.48 -4.83
CA GLN A 364 15.41 -3.58 -3.75
C GLN A 364 16.80 -3.82 -4.32
N ALA A 365 16.93 -4.74 -5.28
CA ALA A 365 18.19 -4.99 -5.97
C ALA A 365 18.74 -3.73 -6.67
N ALA A 366 17.87 -2.93 -7.29
CA ALA A 366 18.26 -1.66 -7.91
C ALA A 366 18.75 -0.64 -6.87
N GLN A 367 18.07 -0.52 -5.72
CA GLN A 367 18.51 0.35 -4.61
C GLN A 367 19.85 -0.07 -4.03
N GLU A 368 20.13 -1.36 -3.93
CA GLU A 368 21.41 -1.90 -3.51
C GLU A 368 22.52 -1.75 -4.57
N GLY A 369 22.23 -1.12 -5.70
CA GLY A 369 23.17 -0.93 -6.81
C GLY A 369 23.46 -2.22 -7.60
N ARG A 370 22.60 -3.24 -7.50
CA ARG A 370 22.57 -4.41 -8.39
C ARG A 370 21.75 -4.07 -9.64
N ILE A 371 22.28 -3.15 -10.45
CA ILE A 371 21.59 -2.54 -11.58
C ILE A 371 21.76 -3.40 -12.83
N HIS A 372 20.68 -3.69 -13.55
CA HIS A 372 20.76 -4.25 -14.90
C HIS A 372 21.28 -3.20 -15.88
N VAL A 373 22.28 -3.59 -16.67
CA VAL A 373 22.88 -2.70 -17.69
C VAL A 373 21.94 -2.66 -18.88
N GLN A 374 21.35 -1.49 -19.12
CA GLN A 374 20.44 -1.24 -20.23
C GLN A 374 20.83 -0.03 -21.07
N CYS A 375 21.70 0.84 -20.52
CA CYS A 375 22.26 2.00 -21.24
C CYS A 375 23.61 2.40 -20.64
N GLN A 376 24.32 3.35 -21.27
CA GLN A 376 25.61 3.85 -20.76
C GLN A 376 25.55 4.36 -19.31
N ARG A 377 24.46 5.04 -18.93
CA ARG A 377 24.28 5.56 -17.55
C ARG A 377 24.15 4.43 -16.53
N THR A 378 23.37 3.39 -16.83
CA THR A 378 23.23 2.22 -15.94
C THR A 378 24.52 1.42 -15.88
N PHE A 379 25.32 1.35 -16.97
CA PHE A 379 26.64 0.74 -16.97
C PHE A 379 27.60 1.47 -16.05
N LEU A 380 27.76 2.77 -16.21
CA LEU A 380 28.64 3.59 -15.36
C LEU A 380 28.26 3.50 -13.88
N LYS A 381 26.97 3.59 -13.58
CA LYS A 381 26.45 3.51 -12.21
C LYS A 381 26.72 2.14 -11.58
N LYS A 382 26.51 1.06 -12.33
CA LYS A 382 26.82 -0.31 -11.89
C LYS A 382 28.31 -0.46 -11.58
N THR A 383 29.18 -0.01 -12.50
CA THR A 383 30.63 -0.10 -12.32
C THR A 383 31.10 0.69 -11.10
N PHE A 384 30.54 1.90 -10.90
CA PHE A 384 30.84 2.73 -9.73
C PHE A 384 30.42 2.05 -8.42
N HIS A 385 29.21 1.53 -8.35
CA HIS A 385 28.72 0.78 -7.15
C HIS A 385 29.50 -0.50 -6.91
N GLN A 386 29.95 -1.19 -7.96
CA GLN A 386 30.81 -2.37 -7.80
C GLN A 386 32.20 -1.98 -7.26
N GLY A 387 32.75 -0.87 -7.74
CA GLY A 387 34.00 -0.30 -7.24
C GLY A 387 33.92 0.08 -5.75
N LEU A 388 32.86 0.77 -5.35
CA LEU A 388 32.64 1.12 -3.94
C LEU A 388 32.52 -0.14 -3.05
N ARG A 389 31.76 -1.14 -3.46
CA ARG A 389 31.65 -2.42 -2.69
C ARG A 389 32.96 -3.17 -2.63
N ALA A 390 33.78 -3.13 -3.68
CA ALA A 390 35.11 -3.70 -3.64
C ALA A 390 36.01 -2.95 -2.64
N ALA A 391 35.89 -1.63 -2.57
CA ALA A 391 36.59 -0.80 -1.59
C ALA A 391 36.16 -1.12 -0.15
N ASP A 392 34.88 -1.29 0.10
CA ASP A 392 34.35 -1.66 1.41
C ASP A 392 34.82 -3.07 1.86
N ARG A 393 34.92 -4.01 0.90
CA ARG A 393 35.40 -5.37 1.19
C ARG A 393 36.88 -5.46 1.46
N ASN A 394 37.71 -4.68 0.73
CA ASN A 394 39.17 -4.73 0.80
C ASN A 394 39.77 -3.31 0.75
N PRO A 395 39.57 -2.47 1.78
CA PRO A 395 40.00 -1.08 1.76
C PRO A 395 41.52 -0.93 1.55
N MET A 396 42.33 -1.83 2.17
CA MET A 396 43.79 -1.82 2.01
C MET A 396 44.24 -2.13 0.58
N ALA A 397 43.59 -3.06 -0.12
CA ALA A 397 43.92 -3.38 -1.50
C ALA A 397 43.62 -2.22 -2.46
N ILE A 398 42.50 -1.52 -2.27
CA ILE A 398 42.13 -0.38 -3.10
C ILE A 398 43.00 0.84 -2.83
N THR A 399 43.36 1.12 -1.56
CA THR A 399 44.29 2.21 -1.24
C THR A 399 45.66 1.92 -1.82
N MET A 400 46.16 0.70 -1.73
CA MET A 400 47.43 0.27 -2.37
C MET A 400 47.37 0.44 -3.90
N ALA A 401 46.28 -0.01 -4.55
CA ALA A 401 46.13 0.13 -6.00
C ALA A 401 46.06 1.60 -6.41
N ALA A 402 45.39 2.45 -5.64
CA ALA A 402 45.31 3.89 -5.89
C ALA A 402 46.69 4.57 -5.75
N VAL A 403 47.46 4.23 -4.72
CA VAL A 403 48.82 4.74 -4.52
C VAL A 403 49.77 4.30 -5.64
N VAL A 404 49.74 3.01 -6.02
CA VAL A 404 50.54 2.51 -7.15
C VAL A 404 50.11 3.19 -8.46
N GLY A 405 48.79 3.34 -8.73
CA GLY A 405 48.28 4.04 -9.91
C GLY A 405 48.72 5.49 -9.97
N ALA A 406 48.62 6.23 -8.87
CA ALA A 406 49.11 7.61 -8.77
C ALA A 406 50.62 7.70 -9.01
N GLY A 407 51.39 6.77 -8.45
CA GLY A 407 52.82 6.69 -8.66
C GLY A 407 53.20 6.46 -10.13
N LEU A 408 52.47 5.57 -10.83
CA LEU A 408 52.68 5.34 -12.27
C LEU A 408 52.33 6.57 -13.14
N VAL A 409 51.24 7.29 -12.82
CA VAL A 409 50.87 8.52 -13.52
C VAL A 409 51.92 9.60 -13.32
N ILE A 410 52.44 9.78 -12.10
CA ILE A 410 53.49 10.75 -11.81
C ILE A 410 54.80 10.37 -12.55
N ALA A 411 55.19 9.11 -12.51
CA ALA A 411 56.40 8.61 -13.22
C ALA A 411 56.26 8.80 -14.74
N SER A 412 55.11 8.55 -15.32
CA SER A 412 54.81 8.78 -16.74
C SER A 412 54.88 10.26 -17.11
N ALA A 413 54.30 11.15 -16.28
CA ALA A 413 54.36 12.60 -16.49
C ALA A 413 55.80 13.15 -16.42
N VAL A 414 56.57 12.68 -15.45
CA VAL A 414 58.01 13.04 -15.33
C VAL A 414 58.79 12.55 -16.54
N HIS A 415 58.57 11.30 -16.97
CA HIS A 415 59.25 10.75 -18.17
C HIS A 415 58.91 11.55 -19.45
N LEU A 416 57.63 11.92 -19.64
CA LEU A 416 57.19 12.75 -20.77
C LEU A 416 57.86 14.15 -20.71
N GLY A 417 57.91 14.77 -19.53
CA GLY A 417 58.58 16.07 -19.32
C GLY A 417 60.07 16.02 -19.62
N MET A 418 60.76 14.97 -19.17
CA MET A 418 62.20 14.76 -19.47
C MET A 418 62.45 14.54 -20.97
N SER A 419 61.59 13.76 -21.64
CA SER A 419 61.68 13.51 -23.09
C SER A 419 61.47 14.79 -23.89
N PHE A 420 60.51 15.61 -23.48
CA PHE A 420 60.23 16.90 -24.10
C PHE A 420 61.43 17.88 -23.92
N PHE A 421 62.01 17.90 -22.75
CA PHE A 421 63.18 18.76 -22.46
C PHE A 421 64.42 18.31 -23.25
N ALA A 422 64.63 16.99 -23.40
CA ALA A 422 65.70 16.44 -24.20
C ALA A 422 65.59 16.80 -25.71
N THR A 423 64.35 16.85 -26.23
CA THR A 423 64.07 17.21 -27.62
C THR A 423 64.21 18.72 -27.87
N MET A 424 64.07 19.56 -26.84
CA MET A 424 64.32 21.04 -26.99
C MET A 424 65.79 21.44 -26.91
N LEU A 425 66.67 20.56 -26.42
CA LEU A 425 68.12 20.84 -26.30
C LEU A 425 68.94 20.35 -27.52
N HIS A 426 68.32 19.71 -28.46
CA HIS A 426 68.82 19.39 -29.79
C HIS A 426 68.17 20.26 -30.89
#